data_18a0cbf78a042af3d992e19e40e9107f
#
_entry.id   18a0cbf78a042af3d992e19e40e9107f
#
_cell.length_a   1.000
_cell.length_b   1.000
_cell.length_c   1.000
_cell.angle_alpha   90.00
_cell.angle_beta   90.00
_cell.angle_gamma   90.00
#
_symmetry.space_group_name_H-M   'P 1'
#
loop_
_entity.id
_entity.type
_entity.pdbx_description
1 polymer ?
#
loop_
_entity_poly.entity_id
_entity_poly.type
_entity_poly.pdbx_seq_one_letter_code
_entity_poly.pdbx_strand_id
1 'polypeptide(L)'
;MKKLIALLLALIMVLSLAACGGGEKPIETPKVTEAPKVTEAPTEPGPALTLHENTFFNVSYNEEEGWSLAENDINKYENSGSAYIRILNEEGRTEIVVSIYAEKKDPESFRKNLYIYGVDMKAYAAGEVETVDVGGQPMLYVDQENGDRFFFGRNESAGVTYTIDATNWEDPRVPALIENIVCTASGTDNIEPAWPWEGEAISFGSMSQMVGTYTVTADFLPMSEALTTFETFNHEVEVIGDKVYLLSDYVLREYALEGEGLTFIREIPLDAEYKNVENANGTLVLSNFMKPVIGHDGESVVFSYQGPDHFTLAPDGTWGISWFSSGDSTEKYTFKDGALVGEPLPFNEVKVIHQVDVDKNYIYVSGAPVEGSGHFVFVYDHSGALQMTLKGDPNATIGLGSITYITKTSNGFLALDGNMRDVVLWTADGTWLGAIDGDDIFGTNYPWFATADVMEDGSILVVMTEDRADGSAMEAIAFKIKVS
;
A
#
# COMPACT_ATOMS: atom_id res chain seq x y z
N MET A 1 18.13 8.43 -37.90
CA MET A 1 18.66 8.90 -36.63
C MET A 1 19.01 7.76 -35.66
N LYS A 2 18.16 6.79 -35.36
CA LYS A 2 18.46 5.67 -34.42
C LYS A 2 19.70 4.84 -34.77
N LYS A 3 19.99 4.59 -36.04
CA LYS A 3 21.20 3.85 -36.48
C LYS A 3 22.51 4.63 -36.33
N LEU A 4 22.45 5.97 -36.36
CA LEU A 4 23.62 6.81 -36.18
C LEU A 4 24.06 6.92 -34.71
N ILE A 5 23.07 6.89 -33.80
CA ILE A 5 23.30 6.90 -32.33
C ILE A 5 23.92 5.57 -31.87
N ALA A 6 23.45 4.45 -32.40
CA ALA A 6 24.05 3.13 -32.11
C ALA A 6 25.50 3.00 -32.58
N LEU A 7 25.84 3.61 -33.70
CA LEU A 7 27.20 3.62 -34.23
C LEU A 7 28.14 4.51 -33.40
N LEU A 8 27.63 5.61 -32.87
CA LEU A 8 28.39 6.53 -32.00
C LEU A 8 28.70 5.91 -30.64
N LEU A 9 27.73 5.18 -30.05
CA LEU A 9 27.91 4.45 -28.78
C LEU A 9 28.91 3.29 -28.92
N ALA A 10 28.87 2.56 -30.04
CA ALA A 10 29.87 1.49 -30.32
C ALA A 10 31.27 2.04 -30.49
N LEU A 11 31.43 3.23 -31.07
CA LEU A 11 32.75 3.87 -31.26
C LEU A 11 33.35 4.35 -29.93
N ILE A 12 32.51 4.81 -28.99
CA ILE A 12 32.95 5.24 -27.66
C ILE A 12 33.41 4.04 -26.81
N MET A 13 32.76 2.88 -26.92
CA MET A 13 33.22 1.66 -26.22
C MET A 13 34.53 1.08 -26.74
N VAL A 14 34.83 1.25 -28.03
CA VAL A 14 36.10 0.74 -28.60
C VAL A 14 37.26 1.64 -28.23
N LEU A 15 37.07 2.93 -28.03
CA LEU A 15 38.12 3.88 -27.64
C LEU A 15 38.49 3.80 -26.16
N SER A 16 37.63 3.27 -25.29
CA SER A 16 37.94 3.08 -23.87
C SER A 16 38.76 1.81 -23.55
N LEU A 17 38.84 0.87 -24.48
CA LEU A 17 39.63 -0.38 -24.33
C LEU A 17 41.08 -0.28 -24.82
N ALA A 18 41.47 0.81 -25.46
CA ALA A 18 42.82 0.98 -26.03
C ALA A 18 43.84 1.70 -25.11
N ALA A 19 43.45 2.06 -23.88
CA ALA A 19 44.26 2.89 -22.98
C ALA A 19 44.97 2.13 -21.82
N CYS A 20 44.93 0.80 -21.77
CA CYS A 20 45.60 0.00 -20.75
C CYS A 20 46.57 -1.02 -21.36
N GLY A 21 47.72 -0.54 -21.81
CA GLY A 21 48.82 -1.37 -22.29
C GLY A 21 50.15 -0.65 -22.11
N GLY A 22 50.71 -0.67 -20.92
CA GLY A 22 52.04 -0.09 -20.62
C GLY A 22 52.80 -0.93 -19.62
N GLY A 23 53.91 -1.54 -20.09
CA GLY A 23 54.68 -2.57 -19.45
C GLY A 23 55.34 -2.20 -18.12
N GLU A 24 55.53 -3.21 -17.31
CA GLU A 24 56.28 -3.20 -16.06
C GLU A 24 57.74 -2.94 -16.28
N LYS A 25 58.31 -1.96 -15.57
CA LYS A 25 59.74 -1.86 -15.27
C LYS A 25 59.95 -2.19 -13.80
N PRO A 26 61.03 -2.90 -13.44
CA PRO A 26 61.31 -3.24 -12.04
C PRO A 26 61.64 -2.00 -11.24
N ILE A 27 60.98 -1.85 -10.09
CA ILE A 27 61.20 -0.75 -9.15
C ILE A 27 62.31 -1.17 -8.18
N GLU A 28 63.41 -0.44 -8.20
CA GLU A 28 64.47 -0.50 -7.18
C GLU A 28 63.88 0.01 -5.84
N THR A 29 64.16 -0.72 -4.77
CA THR A 29 63.72 -0.39 -3.39
C THR A 29 64.45 0.87 -2.91
N PRO A 30 63.74 1.94 -2.56
CA PRO A 30 64.40 3.11 -1.96
C PRO A 30 64.76 2.85 -0.50
N LYS A 31 65.96 3.25 -0.16
CA LYS A 31 66.55 3.27 1.16
C LYS A 31 65.68 4.14 2.09
N VAL A 32 65.19 3.55 3.20
CA VAL A 32 64.44 4.26 4.23
C VAL A 32 65.31 5.37 4.82
N THR A 33 64.95 6.61 4.53
CA THR A 33 65.47 7.78 5.24
C THR A 33 64.44 8.10 6.34
N GLU A 34 64.86 8.09 7.60
CA GLU A 34 64.02 8.48 8.72
C GLU A 34 63.43 9.86 8.47
N ALA A 35 62.11 9.92 8.44
CA ALA A 35 61.37 11.18 8.37
C ALA A 35 61.54 11.99 9.67
N PRO A 36 61.67 13.32 9.59
CA PRO A 36 61.73 14.16 10.76
C PRO A 36 60.43 13.99 11.56
N LYS A 37 60.61 13.84 12.87
CA LYS A 37 59.50 13.76 13.84
C LYS A 37 58.66 15.05 13.74
N VAL A 38 57.55 14.97 13.03
CA VAL A 38 56.52 16.05 13.01
C VAL A 38 55.99 16.14 14.42
N THR A 39 56.30 17.24 15.11
CA THR A 39 55.60 17.62 16.34
C THR A 39 54.17 17.96 15.91
N GLU A 40 53.25 17.06 16.21
CA GLU A 40 51.82 17.35 16.01
C GLU A 40 51.51 18.65 16.79
N ALA A 41 51.04 19.65 16.06
CA ALA A 41 50.46 20.83 16.69
C ALA A 41 49.26 20.35 17.51
N PRO A 42 48.97 20.97 18.68
CA PRO A 42 47.78 20.62 19.46
C PRO A 42 46.58 20.78 18.55
N THR A 43 45.89 19.68 18.28
CA THR A 43 44.59 19.70 17.60
C THR A 43 43.69 20.53 18.51
N GLU A 44 43.14 21.65 18.03
CA GLU A 44 42.08 22.34 18.72
C GLU A 44 40.98 21.33 19.08
N PRO A 45 40.48 21.32 20.29
CA PRO A 45 39.37 20.44 20.63
C PRO A 45 38.22 20.76 19.68
N GLY A 46 37.74 19.73 18.95
CA GLY A 46 36.57 19.85 18.09
C GLY A 46 35.37 20.41 18.89
N PRO A 47 34.34 20.89 18.18
CA PRO A 47 33.15 21.41 18.83
C PRO A 47 32.59 20.41 19.85
N ALA A 48 32.11 20.90 20.99
CA ALA A 48 31.50 20.05 22.00
C ALA A 48 30.16 19.51 21.44
N LEU A 49 30.03 18.19 21.32
CA LEU A 49 28.79 17.55 20.88
C LEU A 49 27.90 17.28 22.10
N THR A 50 26.62 17.55 21.96
CA THR A 50 25.58 17.12 22.90
C THR A 50 25.19 15.68 22.60
N LEU A 51 25.24 14.81 23.62
CA LEU A 51 24.93 13.39 23.51
C LEU A 51 23.51 13.11 24.03
N HIS A 52 22.71 12.44 23.21
CA HIS A 52 21.46 11.81 23.63
C HIS A 52 21.63 10.29 23.62
N GLU A 53 21.23 9.63 24.70
CA GLU A 53 21.35 8.19 24.88
C GLU A 53 19.98 7.56 25.20
N ASN A 54 19.69 6.40 24.60
CA ASN A 54 18.57 5.55 24.99
C ASN A 54 18.97 4.05 24.88
N THR A 55 18.02 3.15 25.12
CA THR A 55 18.27 1.71 25.14
C THR A 55 18.68 1.14 23.77
N PHE A 56 18.31 1.79 22.67
CA PHE A 56 18.45 1.26 21.32
C PHE A 56 19.54 1.96 20.50
N PHE A 57 19.78 3.23 20.75
CA PHE A 57 20.78 4.02 20.02
C PHE A 57 21.26 5.21 20.83
N ASN A 58 22.42 5.71 20.48
CA ASN A 58 22.94 6.99 20.91
C ASN A 58 23.10 7.90 19.70
N VAL A 59 22.93 9.20 19.87
CA VAL A 59 23.22 10.19 18.83
C VAL A 59 23.89 11.41 19.43
N SER A 60 24.93 11.91 18.74
CA SER A 60 25.61 13.14 19.13
C SER A 60 25.39 14.22 18.09
N TYR A 61 24.99 15.41 18.53
CA TYR A 61 24.71 16.54 17.64
C TYR A 61 25.35 17.84 18.16
N ASN A 62 25.56 18.79 17.26
CA ASN A 62 26.20 20.05 17.55
C ASN A 62 25.14 21.18 17.66
N GLU A 63 24.91 21.65 18.87
CA GLU A 63 23.98 22.79 19.13
C GLU A 63 24.48 24.09 18.51
N GLU A 64 25.79 24.30 18.37
CA GLU A 64 26.34 25.49 17.73
C GLU A 64 26.05 25.53 16.20
N GLU A 65 25.77 24.37 15.59
CA GLU A 65 25.33 24.24 14.21
C GLU A 65 23.81 24.33 14.07
N GLY A 66 23.09 24.64 15.15
CA GLY A 66 21.65 24.81 15.17
C GLY A 66 20.85 23.54 15.38
N TRP A 67 21.48 22.40 15.67
CA TRP A 67 20.77 21.17 15.99
C TRP A 67 20.17 21.20 17.40
N SER A 68 18.94 20.70 17.54
CA SER A 68 18.26 20.55 18.83
C SER A 68 17.33 19.34 18.83
N LEU A 69 17.06 18.76 20.00
CA LEU A 69 16.01 17.76 20.16
C LEU A 69 14.63 18.42 20.21
N ALA A 70 13.65 17.82 19.55
CA ALA A 70 12.26 18.23 19.67
C ALA A 70 11.75 17.99 21.09
N GLU A 71 11.34 19.04 21.80
CA GLU A 71 10.94 19.00 23.22
C GLU A 71 9.84 17.98 23.54
N ASN A 72 8.99 17.64 22.59
CA ASN A 72 7.85 16.73 22.76
C ASN A 72 8.19 15.23 22.61
N ASP A 73 9.40 14.90 22.17
CA ASP A 73 9.80 13.53 21.85
C ASP A 73 10.65 12.89 22.95
N ILE A 74 11.17 13.70 23.87
CA ILE A 74 11.95 13.22 25.03
C ILE A 74 11.00 12.48 25.98
N ASN A 75 11.13 11.16 26.10
CA ASN A 75 10.41 10.28 27.03
C ASN A 75 9.04 9.71 26.63
N LYS A 76 8.57 9.84 25.38
CA LYS A 76 7.23 9.35 25.07
C LYS A 76 7.13 7.82 24.88
N TYR A 77 8.24 7.12 24.62
CA TYR A 77 8.22 5.73 24.16
C TYR A 77 9.20 4.77 24.84
N GLU A 78 10.04 5.19 25.78
CA GLU A 78 11.04 4.30 26.42
C GLU A 78 10.46 3.09 27.18
N ASN A 79 9.17 3.10 27.52
CA ASN A 79 8.55 2.03 28.33
C ASN A 79 7.86 0.93 27.51
N SER A 80 7.83 1.03 26.18
CA SER A 80 7.05 0.12 25.32
C SER A 80 7.88 -0.79 24.41
N GLY A 81 9.20 -0.86 24.59
CA GLY A 81 10.08 -1.62 23.69
C GLY A 81 10.43 -0.87 22.41
N SER A 82 10.24 0.44 22.38
CA SER A 82 10.64 1.33 21.29
C SER A 82 11.26 2.62 21.80
N ALA A 83 12.03 3.29 20.95
CA ALA A 83 12.55 4.64 21.17
C ALA A 83 12.37 5.47 19.89
N TYR A 84 11.98 6.72 20.06
CA TYR A 84 11.80 7.68 18.99
C TYR A 84 12.31 9.04 19.38
N ILE A 85 13.11 9.66 18.51
CA ILE A 85 13.51 11.05 18.64
C ILE A 85 13.48 11.78 17.30
N ARG A 86 13.29 13.08 17.33
CA ARG A 86 13.53 13.98 16.20
C ARG A 86 14.61 14.99 16.57
N ILE A 87 15.55 15.15 15.67
CA ILE A 87 16.60 16.17 15.77
C ILE A 87 16.30 17.21 14.71
N LEU A 88 16.13 18.45 15.14
CA LEU A 88 15.67 19.56 14.31
C LEU A 88 16.81 20.54 14.08
N ASN A 89 16.87 21.12 12.89
CA ASN A 89 17.69 22.27 12.57
C ASN A 89 16.79 23.29 11.85
N GLU A 90 16.59 24.43 12.48
CA GLU A 90 15.79 25.52 11.92
C GLU A 90 16.71 26.61 11.36
N GLU A 91 16.67 26.82 10.07
CA GLU A 91 17.36 27.93 9.41
C GLU A 91 16.38 28.78 8.62
N GLY A 92 16.01 29.91 9.19
CA GLY A 92 15.03 30.82 8.59
C GLY A 92 13.60 30.24 8.62
N ARG A 93 13.12 29.74 7.46
CA ARG A 93 11.79 29.08 7.33
C ARG A 93 11.91 27.61 6.92
N THR A 94 13.11 27.10 6.80
CA THR A 94 13.36 25.73 6.38
C THR A 94 13.72 24.91 7.63
N GLU A 95 12.93 23.90 7.87
CA GLU A 95 13.18 22.92 8.93
C GLU A 95 13.85 21.70 8.29
N ILE A 96 14.97 21.27 8.87
CA ILE A 96 15.62 20.02 8.54
C ILE A 96 15.38 19.08 9.71
N VAL A 97 14.89 17.89 9.43
CA VAL A 97 14.52 16.91 10.45
C VAL A 97 15.28 15.61 10.21
N VAL A 98 15.88 15.06 11.25
CA VAL A 98 16.32 13.67 11.27
C VAL A 98 15.54 12.95 12.36
N SER A 99 14.64 12.07 11.94
CA SER A 99 13.83 11.22 12.83
C SER A 99 14.51 9.87 12.97
N ILE A 100 14.72 9.40 14.19
CA ILE A 100 15.29 8.07 14.46
C ILE A 100 14.27 7.29 15.26
N TYR A 101 13.84 6.17 14.70
CA TYR A 101 12.92 5.25 15.33
C TYR A 101 13.57 3.88 15.45
N ALA A 102 13.53 3.30 16.64
CA ALA A 102 14.00 1.96 16.91
C ALA A 102 12.96 1.23 17.77
N GLU A 103 12.63 0.00 17.39
CA GLU A 103 11.64 -0.80 18.12
C GLU A 103 11.95 -2.29 18.04
N LYS A 104 11.50 -3.03 19.07
CA LYS A 104 11.43 -4.49 18.98
C LYS A 104 10.31 -4.86 18.03
N LYS A 105 10.66 -5.52 16.94
CA LYS A 105 9.73 -5.86 15.87
C LYS A 105 10.10 -7.20 15.28
N ASP A 106 9.10 -7.99 14.90
CA ASP A 106 9.32 -9.23 14.18
C ASP A 106 9.88 -8.97 12.76
N PRO A 107 10.53 -9.97 12.14
CA PRO A 107 11.12 -9.80 10.82
C PRO A 107 10.10 -9.47 9.73
N GLU A 108 8.85 -9.93 9.86
CA GLU A 108 7.80 -9.70 8.90
C GLU A 108 7.36 -8.24 8.86
N SER A 109 7.12 -7.66 10.02
CA SER A 109 6.81 -6.24 10.13
C SER A 109 7.93 -5.35 9.60
N PHE A 110 9.20 -5.79 9.73
CA PHE A 110 10.32 -5.10 9.09
C PHE A 110 10.23 -5.16 7.55
N ARG A 111 9.97 -6.35 6.99
CA ARG A 111 9.80 -6.52 5.54
C ARG A 111 8.62 -5.71 4.98
N LYS A 112 7.50 -5.64 5.73
CA LYS A 112 6.37 -4.76 5.38
C LYS A 112 6.81 -3.31 5.23
N ASN A 113 7.60 -2.80 6.17
CA ASN A 113 8.14 -1.44 6.05
C ASN A 113 9.00 -1.27 4.78
N LEU A 114 9.90 -2.23 4.50
CA LEU A 114 10.73 -2.16 3.29
C LEU A 114 9.89 -2.09 2.02
N TYR A 115 8.85 -2.91 1.93
CA TYR A 115 7.94 -2.93 0.79
C TYR A 115 7.18 -1.61 0.63
N ILE A 116 6.60 -1.08 1.71
CA ILE A 116 5.85 0.19 1.72
C ILE A 116 6.71 1.35 1.21
N TYR A 117 8.00 1.35 1.53
CA TYR A 117 8.95 2.38 1.09
C TYR A 117 9.58 2.08 -0.28
N GLY A 118 9.08 1.10 -1.02
CA GLY A 118 9.45 0.82 -2.40
C GLY A 118 10.74 0.02 -2.59
N VAL A 119 11.18 -0.73 -1.58
CA VAL A 119 12.33 -1.63 -1.72
C VAL A 119 11.96 -2.82 -2.60
N ASP A 120 12.80 -3.15 -3.58
CA ASP A 120 12.65 -4.39 -4.33
C ASP A 120 12.88 -5.61 -3.42
N MET A 121 11.79 -6.26 -3.04
CA MET A 121 11.82 -7.38 -2.10
C MET A 121 12.51 -8.63 -2.67
N LYS A 122 12.56 -8.80 -4.00
CA LYS A 122 13.29 -9.90 -4.63
C LYS A 122 14.80 -9.65 -4.55
N ALA A 123 15.22 -8.42 -4.86
CA ALA A 123 16.62 -8.00 -4.70
C ALA A 123 17.05 -8.04 -3.22
N TYR A 124 16.17 -7.64 -2.31
CA TYR A 124 16.41 -7.75 -0.86
C TYR A 124 16.64 -9.20 -0.43
N ALA A 125 15.76 -10.11 -0.80
CA ALA A 125 15.88 -11.54 -0.48
C ALA A 125 17.12 -12.19 -1.10
N ALA A 126 17.55 -11.72 -2.29
CA ALA A 126 18.79 -12.16 -2.95
C ALA A 126 20.07 -11.54 -2.34
N GLY A 127 19.93 -10.56 -1.43
CA GLY A 127 21.08 -9.82 -0.89
C GLY A 127 21.73 -8.87 -1.90
N GLU A 128 20.98 -8.43 -2.91
CA GLU A 128 21.46 -7.57 -4.00
C GLU A 128 21.20 -6.08 -3.73
N VAL A 129 20.50 -5.73 -2.64
CA VAL A 129 20.27 -4.32 -2.21
C VAL A 129 21.53 -3.75 -1.60
N GLU A 130 21.87 -2.53 -1.99
CA GLU A 130 23.00 -1.79 -1.42
C GLU A 130 22.73 -1.42 0.03
N THR A 131 23.73 -1.62 0.89
CA THR A 131 23.66 -1.21 2.30
C THR A 131 24.81 -0.29 2.65
N VAL A 132 24.55 0.61 3.62
CA VAL A 132 25.56 1.48 4.24
C VAL A 132 25.62 1.18 5.73
N ASP A 133 26.79 1.37 6.35
CA ASP A 133 26.92 1.24 7.80
C ASP A 133 26.42 2.53 8.46
N VAL A 134 25.45 2.41 9.35
CA VAL A 134 24.99 3.51 10.20
C VAL A 134 25.10 3.06 11.66
N GLY A 135 26.08 3.62 12.35
CA GLY A 135 26.28 3.34 13.78
C GLY A 135 26.62 1.90 14.12
N GLY A 136 27.31 1.19 13.22
CA GLY A 136 27.66 -0.21 13.38
C GLY A 136 26.55 -1.20 12.94
N GLN A 137 25.48 -0.69 12.35
CA GLN A 137 24.39 -1.48 11.81
C GLN A 137 24.32 -1.31 10.28
N PRO A 138 24.40 -2.38 9.48
CA PRO A 138 24.14 -2.29 8.06
C PRO A 138 22.67 -1.92 7.81
N MET A 139 22.46 -0.84 7.07
CA MET A 139 21.15 -0.34 6.70
C MET A 139 21.05 -0.18 5.18
N LEU A 140 19.95 -0.60 4.61
CA LEU A 140 19.58 -0.21 3.25
C LEU A 140 19.00 1.20 3.27
N TYR A 141 19.00 1.89 2.13
CA TYR A 141 18.42 3.22 2.01
C TYR A 141 17.56 3.37 0.77
N VAL A 142 16.60 4.29 0.84
CA VAL A 142 15.70 4.66 -0.25
C VAL A 142 15.69 6.16 -0.38
N ASP A 143 16.06 6.66 -1.57
CA ASP A 143 15.97 8.09 -1.90
C ASP A 143 14.55 8.41 -2.36
N GLN A 144 14.00 9.50 -1.83
CA GLN A 144 12.68 10.00 -2.19
C GLN A 144 12.79 11.14 -3.22
N GLU A 145 11.76 11.31 -4.05
CA GLU A 145 11.71 12.36 -5.08
C GLU A 145 11.81 13.78 -4.52
N ASN A 146 11.40 13.98 -3.26
CA ASN A 146 11.46 15.27 -2.55
C ASN A 146 12.85 15.61 -1.97
N GLY A 147 13.83 14.73 -2.16
CA GLY A 147 15.20 14.89 -1.65
C GLY A 147 15.43 14.37 -0.23
N ASP A 148 14.45 13.65 0.33
CA ASP A 148 14.62 12.95 1.60
C ASP A 148 15.25 11.57 1.39
N ARG A 149 15.83 11.00 2.46
CA ARG A 149 16.36 9.64 2.44
C ARG A 149 15.91 8.88 3.67
N PHE A 150 15.41 7.67 3.44
CA PHE A 150 15.08 6.72 4.49
C PHE A 150 16.13 5.64 4.61
N PHE A 151 16.49 5.26 5.85
CA PHE A 151 17.36 4.14 6.13
C PHE A 151 16.59 3.09 6.94
N PHE A 152 16.84 1.83 6.60
CA PHE A 152 16.20 0.69 7.25
C PHE A 152 17.25 -0.34 7.64
N GLY A 153 17.33 -0.65 8.91
CA GLY A 153 18.24 -1.66 9.44
C GLY A 153 17.55 -2.58 10.43
N ARG A 154 18.07 -3.79 10.57
CA ARG A 154 17.61 -4.72 11.58
C ARG A 154 18.79 -5.37 12.28
N ASN A 155 18.79 -5.32 13.60
CA ASN A 155 19.67 -6.11 14.43
C ASN A 155 18.97 -7.42 14.79
N GLU A 156 19.28 -8.49 14.05
CA GLU A 156 18.63 -9.78 14.21
C GLU A 156 18.84 -10.36 15.62
N SER A 157 20.04 -10.18 16.19
CA SER A 157 20.35 -10.72 17.52
C SER A 157 19.58 -10.03 18.65
N ALA A 158 19.16 -8.79 18.44
CA ALA A 158 18.38 -8.02 19.40
C ALA A 158 16.88 -8.01 19.10
N GLY A 159 16.46 -8.48 17.92
CA GLY A 159 15.08 -8.35 17.42
C GLY A 159 14.65 -6.89 17.26
N VAL A 160 15.59 -5.98 16.97
CA VAL A 160 15.34 -4.53 16.89
C VAL A 160 15.46 -4.04 15.46
N THR A 161 14.45 -3.33 14.99
CA THR A 161 14.48 -2.61 13.72
C THR A 161 14.78 -1.13 13.96
N TYR A 162 15.49 -0.53 13.00
CA TYR A 162 15.80 0.89 12.94
C TYR A 162 15.22 1.48 11.66
N THR A 163 14.55 2.61 11.81
CA THR A 163 14.13 3.45 10.69
C THR A 163 14.64 4.86 10.94
N ILE A 164 15.37 5.42 9.97
CA ILE A 164 15.85 6.79 10.05
C ILE A 164 15.27 7.54 8.85
N ASP A 165 14.56 8.61 9.10
CA ASP A 165 14.03 9.53 8.11
C ASP A 165 14.85 10.82 8.16
N ALA A 166 15.56 11.12 7.07
CA ALA A 166 16.44 12.25 6.95
C ALA A 166 15.94 13.18 5.85
N THR A 167 15.30 14.29 6.24
CA THR A 167 14.86 15.29 5.28
C THR A 167 16.04 16.08 4.71
N ASN A 168 15.90 16.52 3.44
CA ASN A 168 16.92 17.33 2.76
C ASN A 168 18.32 16.69 2.80
N TRP A 169 18.44 15.44 2.32
CA TRP A 169 19.68 14.66 2.33
C TRP A 169 20.89 15.35 1.72
N GLU A 170 20.67 16.25 0.75
CA GLU A 170 21.72 17.01 0.09
C GLU A 170 22.38 18.08 0.99
N ASP A 171 21.78 18.45 2.12
CA ASP A 171 22.40 19.35 3.09
C ASP A 171 23.55 18.59 3.79
N PRO A 172 24.80 19.06 3.72
CA PRO A 172 25.95 18.33 4.27
C PRO A 172 25.90 18.11 5.79
N ARG A 173 25.06 18.85 6.51
CA ARG A 173 24.85 18.67 7.95
C ARG A 173 24.08 17.39 8.26
N VAL A 174 23.20 16.93 7.33
CA VAL A 174 22.38 15.73 7.51
C VAL A 174 23.22 14.45 7.48
N PRO A 175 24.04 14.17 6.45
CA PRO A 175 24.97 13.04 6.48
C PRO A 175 25.92 13.08 7.69
N ALA A 176 26.44 14.26 8.05
CA ALA A 176 27.32 14.41 9.20
C ALA A 176 26.65 14.04 10.52
N LEU A 177 25.33 14.33 10.67
CA LEU A 177 24.56 13.93 11.85
C LEU A 177 24.34 12.41 11.87
N ILE A 178 24.03 11.80 10.70
CA ILE A 178 23.85 10.34 10.58
C ILE A 178 25.12 9.57 10.98
N GLU A 179 26.31 10.08 10.66
CA GLU A 179 27.60 9.50 11.08
C GLU A 179 27.81 9.50 12.60
N ASN A 180 27.08 10.34 13.33
CA ASN A 180 27.13 10.44 14.79
C ASN A 180 26.07 9.58 15.51
N ILE A 181 25.34 8.74 14.77
CA ILE A 181 24.43 7.75 15.35
C ILE A 181 25.23 6.48 15.69
N VAL A 182 24.93 5.86 16.81
CA VAL A 182 25.48 4.57 17.23
C VAL A 182 24.32 3.66 17.65
N CYS A 183 24.10 2.55 16.96
CA CYS A 183 23.11 1.56 17.31
C CYS A 183 23.62 0.71 18.50
N THR A 184 22.92 0.73 19.61
CA THR A 184 23.36 0.14 20.88
C THR A 184 22.54 -1.08 21.31
N ALA A 185 21.45 -1.41 20.58
CA ALA A 185 20.60 -2.54 20.95
C ALA A 185 21.40 -3.84 20.99
N SER A 186 21.22 -4.59 22.05
CA SER A 186 21.85 -5.90 22.25
C SER A 186 20.81 -6.91 22.72
N GLY A 187 20.95 -8.16 22.29
CA GLY A 187 20.02 -9.23 22.64
C GLY A 187 20.48 -10.57 22.10
N THR A 188 19.66 -11.58 22.33
CA THR A 188 19.93 -12.99 21.94
C THR A 188 18.83 -13.58 21.07
N ASP A 189 17.91 -12.79 20.57
CA ASP A 189 16.78 -13.26 19.77
C ASP A 189 17.26 -13.46 18.32
N ASN A 190 17.74 -14.66 18.04
CA ASN A 190 18.07 -15.10 16.67
C ASN A 190 16.77 -15.63 16.01
N ILE A 191 16.07 -14.78 15.31
CA ILE A 191 15.00 -15.21 14.41
C ILE A 191 15.48 -14.89 12.99
N GLU A 192 15.95 -15.91 12.27
CA GLU A 192 16.22 -15.76 10.84
C GLU A 192 14.90 -15.62 10.08
N PRO A 193 14.69 -14.56 9.29
CA PRO A 193 13.49 -14.43 8.50
C PRO A 193 13.49 -15.46 7.36
N ALA A 194 12.44 -16.26 7.28
CA ALA A 194 12.22 -17.16 6.15
C ALA A 194 11.71 -16.35 4.95
N TRP A 195 12.58 -16.02 4.02
CA TRP A 195 12.22 -15.40 2.75
C TRP A 195 13.00 -16.07 1.59
N PRO A 196 12.40 -16.38 0.43
CA PRO A 196 10.95 -16.31 0.19
C PRO A 196 10.20 -17.27 1.12
N TRP A 197 8.98 -16.90 1.45
CA TRP A 197 8.16 -17.67 2.36
C TRP A 197 7.66 -19.00 1.74
N GLU A 198 7.73 -20.09 2.52
CA GLU A 198 7.35 -21.45 2.15
C GLU A 198 6.33 -22.02 3.16
N GLY A 199 5.26 -21.31 3.47
CA GLY A 199 4.21 -21.79 4.37
C GLY A 199 3.14 -22.62 3.66
N GLU A 200 2.32 -23.33 4.43
CA GLU A 200 1.11 -23.97 3.90
C GLU A 200 0.07 -22.90 3.50
N ALA A 201 -0.67 -23.12 2.43
CA ALA A 201 -1.75 -22.23 2.02
C ALA A 201 -2.83 -22.14 3.11
N ILE A 202 -3.38 -20.94 3.29
CA ILE A 202 -4.49 -20.73 4.22
C ILE A 202 -5.72 -21.48 3.72
N SER A 203 -6.45 -22.11 4.62
CA SER A 203 -7.66 -22.85 4.29
C SER A 203 -8.73 -22.66 5.36
N PHE A 204 -9.90 -22.26 4.92
CA PHE A 204 -11.07 -22.07 5.76
C PHE A 204 -12.20 -23.03 5.37
N GLY A 205 -13.21 -23.11 6.22
CA GLY A 205 -14.41 -23.88 5.94
C GLY A 205 -15.54 -23.05 5.33
N SER A 206 -16.69 -23.68 5.14
CA SER A 206 -17.95 -23.01 4.88
C SER A 206 -18.64 -22.63 6.18
N MET A 207 -19.08 -21.38 6.29
CA MET A 207 -19.77 -20.86 7.46
C MET A 207 -21.13 -20.29 7.06
N SER A 208 -22.10 -20.34 7.99
CA SER A 208 -23.45 -19.81 7.74
C SER A 208 -23.99 -19.12 8.99
N GLN A 209 -24.58 -17.95 8.79
CA GLN A 209 -25.21 -17.17 9.85
C GLN A 209 -26.60 -16.71 9.42
N MET A 210 -27.49 -16.51 10.39
CA MET A 210 -28.82 -15.98 10.13
C MET A 210 -28.93 -14.50 10.48
N VAL A 211 -29.51 -13.71 9.58
CA VAL A 211 -29.84 -12.31 9.81
C VAL A 211 -31.32 -12.09 9.49
N GLY A 212 -32.10 -11.83 10.50
CA GLY A 212 -33.57 -11.81 10.34
C GLY A 212 -34.11 -13.15 9.86
N THR A 213 -34.69 -13.19 8.67
CA THR A 213 -35.17 -14.40 8.01
C THR A 213 -34.25 -14.97 6.93
N TYR A 214 -33.13 -14.31 6.69
CA TYR A 214 -32.17 -14.73 5.66
C TYR A 214 -31.01 -15.53 6.26
N THR A 215 -30.51 -16.46 5.49
CA THR A 215 -29.26 -17.16 5.77
C THR A 215 -28.18 -16.63 4.85
N VAL A 216 -27.08 -16.15 5.43
CA VAL A 216 -25.88 -15.80 4.71
C VAL A 216 -24.88 -16.96 4.86
N THR A 217 -24.40 -17.46 3.74
CA THR A 217 -23.39 -18.52 3.72
C THR A 217 -22.14 -17.98 3.01
N ALA A 218 -21.00 -18.19 3.61
CA ALA A 218 -19.69 -17.92 2.99
C ALA A 218 -18.97 -19.25 2.79
N ASP A 219 -18.72 -19.59 1.55
CA ASP A 219 -17.97 -20.78 1.13
C ASP A 219 -16.54 -20.36 0.79
N PHE A 220 -15.53 -20.90 1.45
CA PHE A 220 -14.14 -20.63 1.12
C PHE A 220 -13.80 -21.15 -0.28
N LEU A 221 -13.16 -20.32 -1.09
CA LEU A 221 -12.66 -20.63 -2.43
C LEU A 221 -11.13 -20.67 -2.40
N PRO A 222 -10.50 -21.84 -2.36
CA PRO A 222 -9.05 -21.95 -2.38
C PRO A 222 -8.48 -21.38 -3.68
N MET A 223 -7.38 -20.66 -3.58
CA MET A 223 -6.65 -20.07 -4.69
C MET A 223 -5.37 -20.87 -4.94
N SER A 224 -5.12 -21.31 -6.20
CA SER A 224 -3.97 -22.17 -6.49
C SER A 224 -2.62 -21.45 -6.40
N GLU A 225 -2.57 -20.19 -6.67
CA GLU A 225 -1.41 -19.32 -6.50
C GLU A 225 -1.92 -18.00 -5.95
N ALA A 226 -2.18 -17.97 -4.64
CA ALA A 226 -2.70 -16.79 -3.99
C ALA A 226 -1.72 -15.64 -4.07
N LEU A 227 -2.24 -14.43 -4.22
CA LEU A 227 -1.42 -13.23 -4.17
C LEU A 227 -0.91 -13.04 -2.74
N THR A 228 0.40 -13.01 -2.61
CA THR A 228 1.07 -12.70 -1.33
C THR A 228 1.43 -11.23 -1.32
N THR A 229 1.12 -10.51 -0.27
CA THR A 229 1.36 -9.08 -0.15
C THR A 229 1.81 -8.72 1.25
N PHE A 230 2.52 -7.60 1.38
CA PHE A 230 2.85 -6.96 2.65
C PHE A 230 1.94 -5.76 2.93
N GLU A 231 1.09 -5.39 1.97
CA GLU A 231 0.09 -4.33 2.11
C GLU A 231 -1.32 -4.89 2.08
N THR A 232 -2.18 -4.29 2.90
CA THR A 232 -3.56 -4.73 3.12
C THR A 232 -4.60 -3.95 2.30
N PHE A 233 -4.22 -2.86 1.62
CA PHE A 233 -5.19 -1.82 1.27
C PHE A 233 -5.54 -1.70 -0.21
N ASN A 234 -4.91 -2.44 -1.11
CA ASN A 234 -4.97 -2.12 -2.53
C ASN A 234 -5.34 -3.32 -3.40
N HIS A 235 -6.43 -3.99 -3.05
CA HIS A 235 -6.97 -5.06 -3.89
C HIS A 235 -8.33 -4.64 -4.42
N GLU A 236 -8.54 -4.88 -5.71
CA GLU A 236 -9.85 -4.83 -6.35
C GLU A 236 -10.06 -6.13 -7.12
N VAL A 237 -11.29 -6.59 -7.17
CA VAL A 237 -11.69 -7.79 -7.88
C VAL A 237 -12.77 -7.50 -8.91
N GLU A 238 -12.64 -8.09 -10.10
CA GLU A 238 -13.64 -8.03 -11.15
C GLU A 238 -13.90 -9.44 -11.68
N VAL A 239 -15.17 -9.80 -11.82
CA VAL A 239 -15.61 -11.12 -12.33
C VAL A 239 -16.20 -11.00 -13.72
N ILE A 240 -15.59 -11.67 -14.70
CA ILE A 240 -16.05 -11.69 -16.08
C ILE A 240 -16.31 -13.14 -16.53
N GLY A 241 -17.55 -13.57 -16.44
CA GLY A 241 -17.93 -14.95 -16.74
C GLY A 241 -17.28 -15.93 -15.77
N ASP A 242 -16.41 -16.80 -16.28
CA ASP A 242 -15.63 -17.77 -15.49
C ASP A 242 -14.22 -17.27 -15.10
N LYS A 243 -13.93 -16.00 -15.34
CA LYS A 243 -12.65 -15.38 -15.03
C LYS A 243 -12.77 -14.41 -13.87
N VAL A 244 -11.75 -14.40 -13.05
CA VAL A 244 -11.59 -13.46 -11.94
C VAL A 244 -10.29 -12.70 -12.12
N TYR A 245 -10.37 -11.40 -12.09
CA TYR A 245 -9.24 -10.50 -12.18
C TYR A 245 -9.03 -9.85 -10.82
N LEU A 246 -7.86 -10.07 -10.23
CA LEU A 246 -7.46 -9.46 -8.95
C LEU A 246 -6.39 -8.43 -9.23
N LEU A 247 -6.72 -7.18 -9.00
CA LEU A 247 -5.80 -6.05 -9.11
C LEU A 247 -5.08 -5.84 -7.79
N SER A 248 -3.77 -5.67 -7.85
CA SER A 248 -2.94 -5.21 -6.74
C SER A 248 -1.87 -4.28 -7.29
N ASP A 249 -1.99 -2.99 -7.03
CA ASP A 249 -1.07 -1.92 -7.43
C ASP A 249 -0.62 -1.97 -8.92
N TYR A 250 0.51 -2.62 -9.22
CA TYR A 250 1.12 -2.71 -10.55
C TYR A 250 0.86 -4.03 -11.26
N VAL A 251 0.05 -4.91 -10.67
CA VAL A 251 -0.15 -6.27 -11.13
C VAL A 251 -1.62 -6.61 -11.20
N LEU A 252 -2.03 -7.16 -12.32
CA LEU A 252 -3.35 -7.75 -12.50
C LEU A 252 -3.20 -9.27 -12.67
N ARG A 253 -3.78 -10.04 -11.76
CA ARG A 253 -3.77 -11.51 -11.84
C ARG A 253 -5.08 -12.03 -12.39
N GLU A 254 -4.99 -12.90 -13.37
CA GLU A 254 -6.13 -13.60 -13.97
C GLU A 254 -6.23 -15.02 -13.39
N TYR A 255 -7.41 -15.35 -12.89
CA TYR A 255 -7.77 -16.68 -12.40
C TYR A 255 -8.96 -17.22 -13.17
N ALA A 256 -9.03 -18.55 -13.32
CA ALA A 256 -10.27 -19.25 -13.71
C ALA A 256 -11.06 -19.63 -12.46
N LEU A 257 -12.36 -19.40 -12.48
CA LEU A 257 -13.29 -19.94 -11.49
C LEU A 257 -13.67 -21.35 -11.92
N GLU A 258 -13.04 -22.36 -11.33
CA GLU A 258 -13.23 -23.77 -11.67
C GLU A 258 -13.75 -24.54 -10.44
N GLY A 259 -14.99 -25.03 -10.53
CA GLY A 259 -15.59 -25.80 -9.45
C GLY A 259 -15.74 -25.00 -8.15
N GLU A 260 -14.93 -25.33 -7.14
CA GLU A 260 -14.98 -24.72 -5.81
C GLU A 260 -13.69 -23.92 -5.49
N GLY A 261 -12.99 -23.41 -6.51
CA GLY A 261 -11.73 -22.68 -6.31
C GLY A 261 -11.37 -21.74 -7.44
N LEU A 262 -10.29 -20.99 -7.23
CA LEU A 262 -9.69 -20.08 -8.20
C LEU A 262 -8.34 -20.65 -8.66
N THR A 263 -8.26 -20.99 -9.96
CA THR A 263 -7.05 -21.51 -10.58
C THR A 263 -6.30 -20.39 -11.26
N PHE A 264 -5.07 -20.11 -10.84
CA PHE A 264 -4.21 -19.09 -11.44
C PHE A 264 -3.94 -19.38 -12.92
N ILE A 265 -4.11 -18.38 -13.76
CA ILE A 265 -3.82 -18.45 -15.19
C ILE A 265 -2.53 -17.72 -15.53
N ARG A 266 -2.46 -16.45 -15.15
CA ARG A 266 -1.31 -15.59 -15.46
C ARG A 266 -1.30 -14.29 -14.66
N GLU A 267 -0.17 -13.65 -14.70
CA GLU A 267 0.05 -12.29 -14.21
C GLU A 267 0.22 -11.33 -15.40
N ILE A 268 -0.43 -10.19 -15.32
CA ILE A 268 -0.39 -9.12 -16.31
C ILE A 268 0.30 -7.93 -15.63
N PRO A 269 1.57 -7.62 -15.95
CA PRO A 269 2.24 -6.47 -15.40
C PRO A 269 1.65 -5.17 -15.95
N LEU A 270 1.44 -4.19 -15.08
CA LEU A 270 0.94 -2.86 -15.43
C LEU A 270 2.09 -1.86 -15.42
N ASP A 271 1.99 -0.83 -16.27
CA ASP A 271 3.00 0.22 -16.41
C ASP A 271 2.85 1.35 -15.38
N ALA A 272 1.77 1.34 -14.62
CA ALA A 272 1.47 2.27 -13.54
C ALA A 272 0.64 1.58 -12.47
N GLU A 273 0.58 2.20 -11.30
CA GLU A 273 -0.29 1.81 -10.22
C GLU A 273 -1.75 2.13 -10.53
N TYR A 274 -2.62 1.13 -10.40
CA TYR A 274 -4.06 1.28 -10.52
C TYR A 274 -4.75 0.78 -9.24
N LYS A 275 -5.89 1.37 -8.92
CA LYS A 275 -6.66 1.06 -7.70
C LYS A 275 -8.01 0.41 -7.99
N ASN A 276 -8.58 0.67 -9.17
CA ASN A 276 -9.85 0.10 -9.58
C ASN A 276 -9.67 -0.70 -10.87
N VAL A 277 -10.35 -1.83 -10.94
CA VAL A 277 -10.54 -2.64 -12.15
C VAL A 277 -12.01 -2.91 -12.34
N GLU A 278 -12.53 -2.66 -13.53
CA GLU A 278 -13.92 -2.86 -13.86
C GLU A 278 -14.08 -3.36 -15.29
N ASN A 279 -15.24 -3.94 -15.60
CA ASN A 279 -15.50 -4.56 -16.89
C ASN A 279 -16.34 -3.68 -17.82
N ALA A 280 -15.80 -3.34 -18.98
CA ALA A 280 -16.53 -2.73 -20.08
C ALA A 280 -16.70 -3.74 -21.23
N ASN A 281 -17.73 -4.57 -21.17
CA ASN A 281 -18.02 -5.56 -22.23
C ASN A 281 -16.82 -6.46 -22.61
N GLY A 282 -16.09 -6.96 -21.62
CA GLY A 282 -14.92 -7.83 -21.80
C GLY A 282 -13.59 -7.08 -21.90
N THR A 283 -13.59 -5.75 -21.87
CA THR A 283 -12.39 -4.93 -21.71
C THR A 283 -12.27 -4.53 -20.25
N LEU A 284 -11.12 -4.79 -19.64
CA LEU A 284 -10.82 -4.33 -18.30
C LEU A 284 -10.54 -2.84 -18.33
N VAL A 285 -11.25 -2.07 -17.52
CA VAL A 285 -11.04 -0.63 -17.35
C VAL A 285 -10.33 -0.41 -16.04
N LEU A 286 -9.12 0.15 -16.12
CA LEU A 286 -8.28 0.40 -14.97
C LEU A 286 -8.25 1.91 -14.70
N SER A 287 -8.41 2.29 -13.43
CA SER A 287 -8.36 3.70 -13.02
C SER A 287 -7.62 3.89 -11.71
N ASN A 288 -7.10 5.10 -11.52
CA ASN A 288 -6.52 5.58 -10.26
C ASN A 288 -6.55 7.09 -10.23
N PHE A 289 -6.51 7.68 -9.04
CA PHE A 289 -6.43 9.10 -8.81
C PHE A 289 -5.32 9.76 -9.64
N MET A 290 -5.66 10.82 -10.39
CA MET A 290 -4.76 11.59 -11.26
C MET A 290 -4.03 10.79 -12.36
N LYS A 291 -4.43 9.55 -12.63
CA LYS A 291 -3.89 8.74 -13.72
C LYS A 291 -4.85 8.67 -14.90
N PRO A 292 -4.38 8.37 -16.11
CA PRO A 292 -5.29 8.07 -17.20
C PRO A 292 -6.16 6.83 -16.88
N VAL A 293 -7.43 6.89 -17.26
CA VAL A 293 -8.27 5.70 -17.34
C VAL A 293 -7.85 4.90 -18.57
N ILE A 294 -7.49 3.64 -18.41
CA ILE A 294 -7.07 2.78 -19.51
C ILE A 294 -8.04 1.60 -19.70
N GLY A 295 -8.20 1.18 -20.95
CA GLY A 295 -8.79 -0.12 -21.25
C GLY A 295 -7.69 -1.13 -21.58
N HIS A 296 -7.80 -2.33 -21.05
CA HIS A 296 -6.86 -3.43 -21.23
C HIS A 296 -7.59 -4.69 -21.69
N ASP A 297 -7.17 -5.32 -22.77
CA ASP A 297 -7.80 -6.54 -23.31
C ASP A 297 -7.20 -7.84 -22.75
N GLY A 298 -6.34 -7.72 -21.73
CA GLY A 298 -5.58 -8.83 -21.18
C GLY A 298 -4.18 -8.98 -21.79
N GLU A 299 -3.91 -8.39 -22.95
CA GLU A 299 -2.62 -8.44 -23.63
C GLU A 299 -1.96 -7.07 -23.76
N SER A 300 -2.78 -6.04 -23.96
CA SER A 300 -2.30 -4.68 -24.21
C SER A 300 -3.32 -3.61 -23.83
N VAL A 301 -2.83 -2.38 -23.64
CA VAL A 301 -3.68 -1.19 -23.51
C VAL A 301 -4.34 -0.90 -24.85
N VAL A 302 -5.68 -0.98 -24.91
CA VAL A 302 -6.49 -0.76 -26.13
C VAL A 302 -7.00 0.68 -26.24
N PHE A 303 -7.13 1.39 -25.13
CA PHE A 303 -7.39 2.82 -25.10
C PHE A 303 -6.80 3.47 -23.84
N SER A 304 -6.61 4.77 -23.89
CA SER A 304 -6.20 5.58 -22.74
C SER A 304 -6.83 6.96 -22.83
N TYR A 305 -7.53 7.38 -21.79
CA TYR A 305 -8.12 8.70 -21.66
C TYR A 305 -7.54 9.43 -20.46
N GLN A 306 -7.35 10.75 -20.59
CA GLN A 306 -7.05 11.55 -19.40
C GLN A 306 -8.25 11.42 -18.46
N GLY A 307 -8.03 10.77 -17.35
CA GLY A 307 -9.09 10.33 -16.46
C GLY A 307 -9.52 11.38 -15.45
N PRO A 308 -10.73 11.20 -14.92
CA PRO A 308 -11.16 11.82 -13.68
C PRO A 308 -10.45 11.21 -12.46
N ASP A 309 -10.65 11.81 -11.29
CA ASP A 309 -9.94 11.42 -10.06
C ASP A 309 -10.28 10.01 -9.59
N HIS A 310 -11.49 9.78 -9.09
CA HIS A 310 -12.03 8.45 -8.81
C HIS A 310 -13.05 8.10 -9.89
N PHE A 311 -13.07 6.87 -10.32
CA PHE A 311 -13.94 6.46 -11.42
C PHE A 311 -14.49 5.06 -11.18
N THR A 312 -15.80 4.95 -11.25
CA THR A 312 -16.55 3.69 -11.21
C THR A 312 -17.38 3.56 -12.47
N LEU A 313 -17.37 2.38 -13.07
CA LEU A 313 -18.01 2.10 -14.35
C LEU A 313 -19.39 1.46 -14.14
N ALA A 314 -20.34 1.79 -14.98
CA ALA A 314 -21.58 1.04 -15.04
C ALA A 314 -21.35 -0.35 -15.68
N PRO A 315 -22.07 -1.40 -15.25
CA PRO A 315 -21.87 -2.76 -15.74
C PRO A 315 -22.08 -2.96 -17.24
N ASP A 316 -22.78 -2.03 -17.92
CA ASP A 316 -22.94 -2.04 -19.37
C ASP A 316 -21.71 -1.46 -20.12
N GLY A 317 -20.74 -0.94 -19.39
CA GLY A 317 -19.49 -0.39 -19.94
C GLY A 317 -19.65 0.87 -20.78
N THR A 318 -20.83 1.50 -20.80
CA THR A 318 -21.10 2.66 -21.68
C THR A 318 -20.93 4.00 -20.98
N TRP A 319 -20.95 4.01 -19.67
CA TRP A 319 -20.77 5.20 -18.84
C TRP A 319 -20.19 4.86 -17.47
N GLY A 320 -19.72 5.86 -16.75
CA GLY A 320 -19.22 5.73 -15.39
C GLY A 320 -19.43 7.01 -14.59
N ILE A 321 -19.09 6.96 -13.32
CA ILE A 321 -19.17 8.10 -12.40
C ILE A 321 -17.78 8.41 -11.90
N SER A 322 -17.43 9.69 -11.97
CA SER A 322 -16.29 10.25 -11.27
C SER A 322 -16.75 11.01 -10.06
N TRP A 323 -16.04 10.85 -8.98
CA TRP A 323 -16.27 11.64 -7.77
C TRP A 323 -14.96 12.10 -7.14
N PHE A 324 -15.06 13.13 -6.33
CA PHE A 324 -14.03 13.54 -5.38
C PHE A 324 -14.62 13.39 -3.97
N SER A 325 -14.27 14.20 -3.02
CA SER A 325 -14.72 14.02 -1.64
C SER A 325 -16.13 14.54 -1.33
N SER A 326 -16.83 15.20 -2.26
CA SER A 326 -18.14 15.80 -2.00
C SER A 326 -19.17 15.48 -3.07
N GLY A 327 -20.46 15.42 -2.68
CA GLY A 327 -21.57 15.05 -3.56
C GLY A 327 -21.86 16.05 -4.67
N ASP A 328 -21.42 17.30 -4.56
CA ASP A 328 -21.56 18.35 -5.59
C ASP A 328 -20.44 18.34 -6.63
N SER A 329 -19.39 17.56 -6.42
CA SER A 329 -18.25 17.43 -7.33
C SER A 329 -18.30 16.14 -8.18
N THR A 330 -19.47 15.51 -8.31
CA THR A 330 -19.64 14.28 -9.07
C THR A 330 -20.05 14.54 -10.50
N GLU A 331 -19.50 13.74 -11.42
CA GLU A 331 -19.79 13.80 -12.85
C GLU A 331 -20.07 12.41 -13.41
N LYS A 332 -21.04 12.36 -14.33
CA LYS A 332 -21.30 11.19 -15.15
C LYS A 332 -20.50 11.29 -16.44
N TYR A 333 -19.67 10.32 -16.72
CA TYR A 333 -18.88 10.21 -17.92
C TYR A 333 -19.47 9.18 -18.88
N THR A 334 -19.56 9.55 -20.15
CA THR A 334 -20.03 8.65 -21.21
C THR A 334 -18.89 8.45 -22.21
N PHE A 335 -18.69 7.20 -22.64
CA PHE A 335 -17.76 6.88 -23.74
C PHE A 335 -18.41 7.25 -25.06
N LYS A 336 -17.88 8.26 -25.73
CA LYS A 336 -18.42 8.76 -26.98
C LYS A 336 -17.32 9.19 -27.94
N ASP A 337 -17.39 8.66 -29.17
CA ASP A 337 -16.48 9.02 -30.28
C ASP A 337 -14.99 8.96 -29.91
N GLY A 338 -14.61 8.00 -29.06
CA GLY A 338 -13.22 7.80 -28.62
C GLY A 338 -12.76 8.79 -27.54
N ALA A 339 -13.69 9.39 -26.81
CA ALA A 339 -13.41 10.27 -25.66
C ALA A 339 -14.35 9.98 -24.49
N LEU A 340 -13.92 10.34 -23.29
CA LEU A 340 -14.78 10.46 -22.10
C LEU A 340 -15.40 11.87 -22.09
N VAL A 341 -16.72 11.92 -22.07
CA VAL A 341 -17.48 13.19 -22.02
C VAL A 341 -18.22 13.24 -20.69
N GLY A 342 -17.81 14.16 -19.81
CA GLY A 342 -18.40 14.38 -18.48
C GLY A 342 -19.58 15.36 -18.51
N GLU A 343 -20.57 15.08 -17.67
CA GLU A 343 -21.67 16.00 -17.34
C GLU A 343 -21.95 15.94 -15.83
N PRO A 344 -22.30 17.08 -15.20
CA PRO A 344 -22.58 17.10 -13.77
C PRO A 344 -23.70 16.12 -13.37
N LEU A 345 -23.45 15.34 -12.31
CA LEU A 345 -24.43 14.45 -11.68
C LEU A 345 -24.37 14.62 -10.16
N PRO A 346 -24.86 15.75 -9.61
CA PRO A 346 -24.71 16.02 -8.18
C PRO A 346 -25.59 15.14 -7.32
N PHE A 347 -25.02 14.61 -6.23
CA PHE A 347 -25.72 13.89 -5.17
C PHE A 347 -25.98 14.85 -3.99
N ASN A 348 -27.06 15.63 -4.08
CA ASN A 348 -27.31 16.77 -3.19
C ASN A 348 -27.52 16.39 -1.72
N GLU A 349 -27.80 15.13 -1.42
CA GLU A 349 -28.01 14.61 -0.07
C GLU A 349 -26.69 14.21 0.62
N VAL A 350 -25.60 14.13 -0.15
CA VAL A 350 -24.29 13.64 0.31
C VAL A 350 -23.31 14.79 0.49
N LYS A 351 -22.82 14.97 1.70
CA LYS A 351 -21.81 15.97 2.04
C LYS A 351 -20.37 15.48 1.76
N VAL A 352 -20.10 14.24 2.15
CA VAL A 352 -18.78 13.61 1.96
C VAL A 352 -19.03 12.24 1.35
N ILE A 353 -18.39 11.96 0.23
CA ILE A 353 -18.40 10.65 -0.43
C ILE A 353 -17.19 9.86 0.03
N HIS A 354 -17.40 8.60 0.39
CA HIS A 354 -16.36 7.64 0.72
C HIS A 354 -16.17 6.61 -0.39
N GLN A 355 -17.28 6.13 -0.97
CA GLN A 355 -17.30 5.14 -2.04
C GLN A 355 -18.51 5.36 -2.94
N VAL A 356 -18.34 5.05 -4.22
CA VAL A 356 -19.44 4.97 -5.20
C VAL A 356 -19.34 3.62 -5.90
N ASP A 357 -20.44 2.87 -5.87
CA ASP A 357 -20.60 1.62 -6.62
C ASP A 357 -21.79 1.75 -7.57
N VAL A 358 -21.74 1.05 -8.71
CA VAL A 358 -22.81 1.06 -9.70
C VAL A 358 -23.14 -0.38 -10.09
N ASP A 359 -24.42 -0.75 -9.91
CA ASP A 359 -24.91 -2.01 -10.46
C ASP A 359 -25.91 -1.76 -11.62
N LYS A 360 -26.47 -2.81 -12.15
CA LYS A 360 -27.49 -2.72 -13.23
C LYS A 360 -28.77 -1.98 -12.84
N ASN A 361 -29.00 -1.71 -11.57
CA ASN A 361 -30.24 -1.10 -11.07
C ASN A 361 -30.02 0.30 -10.50
N TYR A 362 -28.88 0.51 -9.80
CA TYR A 362 -28.68 1.66 -8.93
C TYR A 362 -27.24 2.17 -8.97
N ILE A 363 -27.11 3.40 -8.52
CA ILE A 363 -25.87 4.02 -8.08
C ILE A 363 -25.94 4.04 -6.55
N TYR A 364 -24.91 3.54 -5.90
CA TYR A 364 -24.76 3.54 -4.46
C TYR A 364 -23.70 4.55 -4.07
N VAL A 365 -24.04 5.48 -3.20
CA VAL A 365 -23.10 6.47 -2.68
C VAL A 365 -23.00 6.30 -1.18
N SER A 366 -21.88 5.76 -0.71
CA SER A 366 -21.56 5.65 0.70
C SER A 366 -20.93 6.94 1.20
N GLY A 367 -21.40 7.47 2.32
CA GLY A 367 -20.85 8.71 2.84
C GLY A 367 -21.65 9.38 3.96
N ALA A 368 -21.22 10.61 4.29
CA ALA A 368 -21.88 11.42 5.30
C ALA A 368 -23.00 12.27 4.68
N PRO A 369 -24.17 12.44 5.36
CA PRO A 369 -25.26 13.27 4.89
C PRO A 369 -24.95 14.76 4.97
N VAL A 370 -25.66 15.56 4.15
CA VAL A 370 -25.65 17.04 4.26
C VAL A 370 -26.25 17.48 5.59
N GLU A 371 -27.34 16.84 6.03
CA GLU A 371 -28.00 17.14 7.28
C GLU A 371 -27.87 15.95 8.27
N GLY A 372 -27.49 16.25 9.50
CA GLY A 372 -27.31 15.25 10.55
C GLY A 372 -25.86 14.75 10.66
N SER A 373 -25.72 13.56 11.24
CA SER A 373 -24.43 12.90 11.46
C SER A 373 -24.56 11.40 11.19
N GLY A 374 -23.42 10.75 10.96
CA GLY A 374 -23.32 9.31 10.68
C GLY A 374 -22.93 9.03 9.24
N HIS A 375 -22.82 7.75 8.92
CA HIS A 375 -22.54 7.24 7.59
C HIS A 375 -23.80 6.50 7.09
N PHE A 376 -24.12 6.73 5.82
CA PHE A 376 -25.28 6.11 5.16
C PHE A 376 -24.87 5.62 3.78
N VAL A 377 -25.69 4.77 3.18
CA VAL A 377 -25.65 4.52 1.75
C VAL A 377 -26.89 5.13 1.11
N PHE A 378 -26.66 6.06 0.19
CA PHE A 378 -27.69 6.69 -0.60
C PHE A 378 -27.83 5.92 -1.91
N VAL A 379 -29.02 5.46 -2.21
CA VAL A 379 -29.33 4.65 -3.40
C VAL A 379 -30.04 5.52 -4.41
N TYR A 380 -29.41 5.76 -5.54
CA TYR A 380 -29.94 6.55 -6.65
C TYR A 380 -30.25 5.66 -7.86
N ASP A 381 -31.19 6.05 -8.67
CA ASP A 381 -31.29 5.49 -10.02
C ASP A 381 -30.22 6.08 -10.95
N HIS A 382 -30.06 5.51 -12.14
CA HIS A 382 -29.03 5.93 -13.10
C HIS A 382 -29.24 7.36 -13.66
N SER A 383 -30.37 8.01 -13.35
CA SER A 383 -30.61 9.44 -13.64
C SER A 383 -30.15 10.37 -12.51
N GLY A 384 -29.69 9.83 -11.37
CA GLY A 384 -29.32 10.58 -10.18
C GLY A 384 -30.47 10.92 -9.26
N ALA A 385 -31.67 10.31 -9.43
CA ALA A 385 -32.77 10.51 -8.52
C ALA A 385 -32.67 9.58 -7.30
N LEU A 386 -32.64 10.17 -6.09
CA LEU A 386 -32.60 9.41 -4.84
C LEU A 386 -33.83 8.50 -4.70
N GLN A 387 -33.60 7.21 -4.52
CA GLN A 387 -34.65 6.20 -4.34
C GLN A 387 -34.86 5.87 -2.87
N MET A 388 -33.77 5.70 -2.12
CA MET A 388 -33.82 5.42 -0.68
C MET A 388 -32.44 5.73 -0.02
N THR A 389 -32.46 5.72 1.32
CA THR A 389 -31.26 5.83 2.15
C THR A 389 -31.17 4.62 3.07
N LEU A 390 -30.12 3.81 2.92
CA LEU A 390 -29.84 2.70 3.80
C LEU A 390 -29.09 3.21 5.03
N LYS A 391 -29.58 2.87 6.21
CA LYS A 391 -29.04 3.29 7.49
C LYS A 391 -28.62 2.06 8.30
N GLY A 392 -27.70 2.24 9.23
CA GLY A 392 -27.34 1.21 10.21
C GLY A 392 -28.43 0.95 11.24
N ASP A 393 -28.10 0.15 12.24
CA ASP A 393 -29.00 -0.18 13.34
C ASP A 393 -29.57 1.08 14.01
N PRO A 394 -30.87 1.29 14.02
CA PRO A 394 -31.49 2.46 14.63
C PRO A 394 -31.30 2.54 16.15
N ASN A 395 -30.89 1.45 16.80
CA ASN A 395 -30.61 1.38 18.23
C ASN A 395 -29.14 1.48 18.57
N ALA A 396 -28.22 1.42 17.59
CA ALA A 396 -26.80 1.51 17.83
C ALA A 396 -26.35 2.98 18.02
N THR A 397 -25.38 3.16 18.90
CA THR A 397 -24.72 4.47 19.10
C THR A 397 -23.83 4.84 17.92
N ILE A 398 -23.26 3.85 17.25
CA ILE A 398 -22.43 3.97 16.05
C ILE A 398 -23.25 3.33 14.92
N GLY A 399 -23.49 4.08 13.85
CA GLY A 399 -24.16 3.58 12.67
C GLY A 399 -23.23 2.75 11.77
N LEU A 400 -23.42 2.87 10.46
CA LEU A 400 -22.50 2.28 9.49
C LEU A 400 -21.11 2.91 9.62
N GLY A 401 -20.10 2.13 9.35
CA GLY A 401 -18.74 2.58 9.19
C GLY A 401 -18.42 2.99 7.73
N SER A 402 -17.27 2.54 7.22
CA SER A 402 -16.88 2.77 5.82
C SER A 402 -17.29 1.58 4.97
N ILE A 403 -18.31 1.74 4.16
CA ILE A 403 -18.73 0.69 3.22
C ILE A 403 -17.69 0.61 2.10
N THR A 404 -17.12 -0.57 1.92
CA THR A 404 -16.13 -0.87 0.87
C THR A 404 -16.75 -1.51 -0.37
N TYR A 405 -17.91 -2.11 -0.23
CA TYR A 405 -18.66 -2.70 -1.33
C TYR A 405 -20.16 -2.78 -1.00
N ILE A 406 -21.02 -2.59 -1.99
CA ILE A 406 -22.45 -2.77 -1.85
C ILE A 406 -23.09 -3.23 -3.15
N THR A 407 -24.08 -4.11 -3.04
CA THR A 407 -24.87 -4.55 -4.18
C THR A 407 -26.29 -4.92 -3.79
N LYS A 408 -27.16 -4.93 -4.79
CA LYS A 408 -28.53 -5.46 -4.66
C LYS A 408 -28.53 -6.97 -4.92
N THR A 409 -28.97 -7.71 -3.92
CA THR A 409 -29.25 -9.16 -4.05
C THR A 409 -30.72 -9.40 -4.42
N SER A 410 -31.08 -10.67 -4.66
CA SER A 410 -32.51 -11.05 -4.86
C SER A 410 -33.39 -10.75 -3.66
N ASN A 411 -32.81 -10.65 -2.46
CA ASN A 411 -33.51 -10.56 -1.18
C ASN A 411 -33.46 -9.17 -0.54
N GLY A 412 -32.64 -8.26 -1.09
CA GLY A 412 -32.46 -6.92 -0.52
C GLY A 412 -31.12 -6.35 -0.91
N PHE A 413 -30.44 -5.72 0.04
CA PHE A 413 -29.09 -5.18 -0.17
C PHE A 413 -28.10 -5.87 0.78
N LEU A 414 -26.91 -6.08 0.28
CA LEU A 414 -25.77 -6.55 1.06
C LEU A 414 -24.60 -5.58 0.86
N ALA A 415 -23.93 -5.24 1.95
CA ALA A 415 -22.71 -4.46 1.90
C ALA A 415 -21.63 -5.05 2.83
N LEU A 416 -20.38 -4.71 2.54
CA LEU A 416 -19.22 -4.95 3.38
C LEU A 416 -18.88 -3.64 4.09
N ASP A 417 -18.92 -3.64 5.42
CA ASP A 417 -18.55 -2.50 6.24
C ASP A 417 -17.11 -2.65 6.73
N GLY A 418 -16.19 -1.96 6.08
CA GLY A 418 -14.77 -2.07 6.36
C GLY A 418 -14.40 -1.62 7.78
N ASN A 419 -14.96 -0.56 8.31
CA ASN A 419 -14.62 -0.08 9.65
C ASN A 419 -15.20 -0.93 10.77
N MET A 420 -16.42 -1.41 10.59
CA MET A 420 -17.09 -2.27 11.57
C MET A 420 -16.69 -3.73 11.41
N ARG A 421 -16.11 -4.09 10.26
CA ARG A 421 -15.73 -5.45 9.85
C ARG A 421 -16.91 -6.41 9.74
N ASP A 422 -18.04 -5.87 9.28
CA ASP A 422 -19.31 -6.57 9.24
C ASP A 422 -19.80 -6.80 7.82
N VAL A 423 -20.55 -7.87 7.62
CA VAL A 423 -21.45 -8.04 6.48
C VAL A 423 -22.82 -7.52 6.90
N VAL A 424 -23.29 -6.46 6.26
CA VAL A 424 -24.53 -5.79 6.64
C VAL A 424 -25.64 -6.02 5.60
N LEU A 425 -26.89 -6.16 6.07
CA LEU A 425 -28.03 -6.48 5.24
C LEU A 425 -29.22 -5.57 5.48
N TRP A 426 -29.94 -5.28 4.39
CA TRP A 426 -31.24 -4.61 4.39
C TRP A 426 -32.23 -5.37 3.52
N THR A 427 -33.50 -5.22 3.83
CA THR A 427 -34.59 -5.66 2.96
C THR A 427 -34.61 -4.88 1.65
N ALA A 428 -35.41 -5.33 0.68
CA ALA A 428 -35.54 -4.66 -0.62
C ALA A 428 -36.14 -3.23 -0.54
N ASP A 429 -36.81 -2.88 0.55
CA ASP A 429 -37.32 -1.54 0.82
C ASP A 429 -36.39 -0.67 1.68
N GLY A 430 -35.17 -1.18 1.96
CA GLY A 430 -34.14 -0.46 2.71
C GLY A 430 -34.24 -0.54 4.23
N THR A 431 -35.12 -1.41 4.75
CA THR A 431 -35.21 -1.63 6.21
C THR A 431 -34.01 -2.44 6.70
N TRP A 432 -33.36 -1.97 7.75
CA TRP A 432 -32.24 -2.66 8.40
C TRP A 432 -32.61 -4.06 8.88
N LEU A 433 -31.87 -5.07 8.50
CA LEU A 433 -32.05 -6.46 8.95
C LEU A 433 -31.04 -6.85 10.04
N GLY A 434 -29.80 -6.41 9.88
CA GLY A 434 -28.73 -6.74 10.83
C GLY A 434 -27.35 -6.71 10.21
N ALA A 435 -26.36 -7.00 11.04
CA ALA A 435 -24.98 -7.20 10.68
C ALA A 435 -24.51 -8.56 11.16
N ILE A 436 -23.54 -9.14 10.46
CA ILE A 436 -22.81 -10.34 10.86
C ILE A 436 -21.34 -9.92 11.00
N ASP A 437 -20.74 -10.20 12.14
CA ASP A 437 -19.31 -10.03 12.37
C ASP A 437 -18.49 -10.86 11.38
N GLY A 438 -17.40 -10.30 10.87
CA GLY A 438 -16.52 -10.98 9.93
C GLY A 438 -15.93 -12.27 10.47
N ASP A 439 -15.61 -12.31 11.76
CA ASP A 439 -15.14 -13.53 12.42
C ASP A 439 -16.19 -14.65 12.37
N ASP A 440 -17.46 -14.30 12.51
CA ASP A 440 -18.56 -15.26 12.52
C ASP A 440 -18.87 -15.82 11.13
N ILE A 441 -18.57 -15.11 10.07
CA ILE A 441 -18.93 -15.51 8.70
C ILE A 441 -17.74 -15.95 7.84
N PHE A 442 -16.56 -15.38 8.07
CA PHE A 442 -15.35 -15.73 7.31
C PHE A 442 -14.33 -16.54 8.14
N GLY A 443 -14.45 -16.54 9.46
CA GLY A 443 -13.43 -17.06 10.37
C GLY A 443 -12.18 -16.17 10.43
N THR A 444 -12.31 -14.92 10.10
CA THR A 444 -11.23 -13.94 9.99
C THR A 444 -11.74 -12.54 10.32
N ASN A 445 -10.88 -11.68 10.83
CA ASN A 445 -11.20 -10.31 11.23
C ASN A 445 -11.35 -9.30 10.08
N TYR A 446 -11.59 -9.73 8.81
CA TYR A 446 -11.24 -8.87 7.69
C TYR A 446 -12.26 -8.51 6.61
N PRO A 447 -13.48 -8.16 6.86
CA PRO A 447 -14.17 -7.30 5.91
C PRO A 447 -13.49 -5.95 5.68
N TRP A 448 -12.62 -5.51 6.59
CA TRP A 448 -11.91 -4.23 6.46
C TRP A 448 -11.18 -4.03 5.13
N PHE A 449 -10.55 -5.08 4.62
CA PHE A 449 -9.78 -5.02 3.36
C PHE A 449 -10.43 -5.84 2.25
N ALA A 450 -11.72 -6.12 2.39
CA ALA A 450 -12.44 -6.90 1.42
C ALA A 450 -12.80 -6.03 0.21
N THR A 451 -12.57 -6.59 -0.96
CA THR A 451 -13.17 -6.18 -2.22
C THR A 451 -14.12 -7.27 -2.69
N ALA A 452 -15.10 -6.94 -3.49
CA ALA A 452 -16.08 -7.92 -3.91
C ALA A 452 -16.69 -7.60 -5.27
N ASP A 453 -17.21 -8.63 -5.94
CA ASP A 453 -17.98 -8.48 -7.17
C ASP A 453 -19.06 -9.56 -7.30
N VAL A 454 -20.08 -9.27 -8.11
CA VAL A 454 -21.22 -10.17 -8.31
C VAL A 454 -20.92 -11.19 -9.41
N MET A 455 -21.09 -12.45 -9.07
CA MET A 455 -20.96 -13.57 -10.00
C MET A 455 -22.23 -13.76 -10.84
N GLU A 456 -22.15 -14.48 -11.98
CA GLU A 456 -23.27 -14.73 -12.86
C GLU A 456 -24.45 -15.43 -12.20
N ASP A 457 -24.22 -16.26 -11.18
CA ASP A 457 -25.26 -16.96 -10.42
C ASP A 457 -25.92 -16.08 -9.34
N GLY A 458 -25.50 -14.82 -9.23
CA GLY A 458 -25.99 -13.85 -8.25
C GLY A 458 -25.38 -14.01 -6.86
N SER A 459 -24.41 -14.92 -6.68
CA SER A 459 -23.57 -14.93 -5.51
C SER A 459 -22.51 -13.84 -5.60
N ILE A 460 -21.85 -13.53 -4.48
CA ILE A 460 -20.84 -12.47 -4.39
C ILE A 460 -19.49 -13.12 -4.11
N LEU A 461 -18.53 -12.89 -4.98
CA LEU A 461 -17.13 -13.19 -4.71
C LEU A 461 -16.58 -12.09 -3.81
N VAL A 462 -16.03 -12.47 -2.67
CA VAL A 462 -15.30 -11.58 -1.77
C VAL A 462 -13.85 -12.02 -1.73
N VAL A 463 -12.94 -11.08 -1.94
CA VAL A 463 -11.51 -11.29 -1.78
C VAL A 463 -11.02 -10.36 -0.69
N MET A 464 -10.27 -10.92 0.26
CA MET A 464 -9.68 -10.17 1.36
C MET A 464 -8.25 -10.66 1.60
N THR A 465 -7.51 -9.99 2.46
CA THR A 465 -6.18 -10.44 2.86
C THR A 465 -6.20 -10.97 4.28
N GLU A 466 -5.49 -12.05 4.52
CA GLU A 466 -5.34 -12.67 5.82
C GLU A 466 -3.86 -12.86 6.15
N ASP A 467 -3.49 -12.68 7.42
CA ASP A 467 -2.17 -13.01 7.90
C ASP A 467 -1.97 -14.51 7.83
N ARG A 468 -0.81 -14.93 7.33
CA ARG A 468 -0.47 -16.35 7.36
C ARG A 468 -0.22 -16.81 8.77
N ALA A 469 -0.49 -18.11 9.01
CA ALA A 469 -0.33 -18.73 10.32
C ALA A 469 1.09 -18.61 10.90
N ASP A 470 2.10 -18.49 10.03
CA ASP A 470 3.50 -18.29 10.41
C ASP A 470 3.90 -16.80 10.54
N GLY A 471 2.97 -15.88 10.27
CA GLY A 471 3.21 -14.42 10.34
C GLY A 471 4.16 -13.88 9.28
N SER A 472 4.49 -14.65 8.24
CA SER A 472 5.52 -14.28 7.26
C SER A 472 5.04 -13.28 6.22
N ALA A 473 3.74 -13.26 5.91
CA ALA A 473 3.12 -12.37 4.93
C ALA A 473 1.60 -12.38 5.07
N MET A 474 0.92 -11.51 4.32
CA MET A 474 -0.52 -11.61 4.08
C MET A 474 -0.77 -12.34 2.77
N GLU A 475 -1.84 -13.10 2.72
CA GLU A 475 -2.26 -13.85 1.56
C GLU A 475 -3.68 -13.44 1.17
N ALA A 476 -3.93 -13.25 -0.12
CA ALA A 476 -5.29 -13.06 -0.62
C ALA A 476 -6.08 -14.35 -0.44
N ILE A 477 -7.23 -14.24 0.19
CA ILE A 477 -8.19 -15.33 0.37
C ILE A 477 -9.52 -14.97 -0.26
N ALA A 478 -10.23 -15.95 -0.75
CA ALA A 478 -11.48 -15.73 -1.46
C ALA A 478 -12.63 -16.52 -0.84
N PHE A 479 -13.81 -15.92 -0.84
CA PHE A 479 -15.06 -16.53 -0.39
C PHE A 479 -16.18 -16.27 -1.40
N LYS A 480 -17.10 -17.20 -1.48
CA LYS A 480 -18.35 -17.05 -2.20
C LYS A 480 -19.50 -16.86 -1.22
N ILE A 481 -20.09 -15.68 -1.22
CA ILE A 481 -21.26 -15.36 -0.36
C ILE A 481 -22.56 -15.64 -1.12
N LYS A 482 -23.49 -16.28 -0.42
CA LYS A 482 -24.87 -16.47 -0.84
C LYS A 482 -25.82 -15.98 0.23
N VAL A 483 -26.90 -15.32 -0.21
CA VAL A 483 -28.02 -14.89 0.65
C VAL A 483 -29.27 -15.63 0.23
N SER A 484 -29.83 -16.44 1.11
CA SER A 484 -31.00 -17.29 0.82
C SER A 484 -32.14 -17.08 1.83
#